data_a938b92d7254f114a7ccef6bf683ead1
#
_entry.id   a938b92d7254f114a7ccef6bf683ead1
#
_cell.length_a   1.000
_cell.length_b   1.000
_cell.length_c   1.000
_cell.angle_alpha   90.00
_cell.angle_beta   90.00
_cell.angle_gamma   90.00
#
_symmetry.space_group_name_H-M   'P 1'
#
loop_
_entity.id
_entity.type
_entity.pdbx_description
1 polymer ?
#
loop_
_entity_poly.entity_id
_entity_poly.type
_entity_poly.pdbx_seq_one_letter_code
_entity_poly.pdbx_strand_id
1 'polypeptide(L)'
;MTAQLPRSQGGGAGKVLYIDTENTFRPERIKSIANRFDLDPEGVLNNILVGRAFTVDSLINLLMQATGAMIGDQFSLLVVDSIMAPFRVDFSGRGELAERQQILNRVLSGLQKISEQFNVAVFITNQVTADPGGGMTYAVDPKKPVGGNVIAHASTTRLFLRKGKGEQRVCKIYDSPTIAESECLYQLTDGGIGDAID
;
A
#
# COMPACT_ATOMS: atom_id res chain seq x y z
N MET A 1 -6.71 4.22 9.92
CA MET A 1 -7.55 4.13 11.14
C MET A 1 -7.23 2.87 11.94
N THR A 2 -7.44 1.67 11.40
CA THR A 2 -7.23 0.40 12.14
C THR A 2 -5.88 0.33 12.90
N ALA A 3 -4.79 0.82 12.33
CA ALA A 3 -3.48 0.84 13.00
C ALA A 3 -3.46 1.67 14.30
N GLN A 4 -4.33 2.67 14.43
CA GLN A 4 -4.40 3.57 15.58
C GLN A 4 -5.52 3.23 16.56
N LEU A 5 -6.51 2.43 16.15
CA LEU A 5 -7.55 1.97 17.07
C LEU A 5 -6.94 1.20 18.25
N PRO A 6 -7.56 1.24 19.44
CA PRO A 6 -7.18 0.43 20.58
C PRO A 6 -7.19 -1.07 20.26
N ARG A 7 -6.32 -1.83 20.89
CA ARG A 7 -6.28 -3.31 20.73
C ARG A 7 -7.59 -3.97 21.13
N SER A 8 -8.31 -3.41 22.08
CA SER A 8 -9.65 -3.88 22.50
C SER A 8 -10.70 -3.76 21.39
N GLN A 9 -10.44 -2.93 20.38
CA GLN A 9 -11.28 -2.76 19.19
C GLN A 9 -10.66 -3.41 17.94
N GLY A 10 -9.70 -4.31 18.13
CA GLY A 10 -9.02 -5.00 17.03
C GLY A 10 -7.97 -4.12 16.31
N GLY A 11 -7.56 -3.01 16.89
CA GLY A 11 -6.58 -2.11 16.34
C GLY A 11 -5.14 -2.40 16.73
N GLY A 12 -4.21 -1.67 16.11
CA GLY A 12 -2.77 -1.79 16.37
C GLY A 12 -2.27 -0.95 17.55
N ALA A 13 -3.03 0.05 17.97
CA ALA A 13 -2.70 1.03 19.02
C ALA A 13 -1.32 1.71 18.82
N GLY A 14 -0.91 1.95 17.57
CA GLY A 14 0.39 2.54 17.24
C GLY A 14 0.32 3.62 16.18
N LYS A 15 1.43 4.32 16.01
CA LYS A 15 1.62 5.32 14.97
C LYS A 15 1.68 4.68 13.58
N VAL A 16 1.50 5.49 12.57
CA VAL A 16 1.59 5.11 11.16
C VAL A 16 2.73 5.89 10.50
N LEU A 17 3.56 5.19 9.76
CA LEU A 17 4.50 5.82 8.84
C LEU A 17 3.95 5.68 7.42
N TYR A 18 3.82 6.79 6.70
CA TYR A 18 3.27 6.85 5.35
C TYR A 18 4.30 7.45 4.39
N ILE A 19 4.78 6.65 3.47
CA ILE A 19 5.67 7.10 2.39
C ILE A 19 4.83 7.36 1.15
N ASP A 20 4.71 8.65 0.79
CA ASP A 20 3.96 9.15 -0.35
C ASP A 20 4.91 9.36 -1.53
N THR A 21 4.74 8.58 -2.60
CA THR A 21 5.58 8.66 -3.80
C THR A 21 4.89 9.36 -4.97
N GLU A 22 3.59 9.62 -4.87
CA GLU A 22 2.78 10.20 -5.95
C GLU A 22 2.11 11.53 -5.55
N ASN A 23 2.43 12.05 -4.35
CA ASN A 23 1.84 13.27 -3.79
C ASN A 23 0.31 13.19 -3.65
N THR A 24 -0.18 12.05 -3.20
CA THR A 24 -1.62 11.73 -3.10
C THR A 24 -2.16 11.75 -1.67
N PHE A 25 -1.31 11.84 -0.65
CA PHE A 25 -1.75 11.93 0.75
C PHE A 25 -2.62 13.18 0.98
N ARG A 26 -3.80 13.00 1.60
CA ARG A 26 -4.77 14.08 1.88
C ARG A 26 -5.18 14.05 3.36
N PRO A 27 -4.68 14.99 4.18
CA PRO A 27 -5.02 15.07 5.60
C PRO A 27 -6.52 15.20 5.86
N GLU A 28 -7.24 15.95 5.02
CA GLU A 28 -8.68 16.17 5.15
C GLU A 28 -9.45 14.85 5.07
N ARG A 29 -8.97 13.93 4.21
CA ARG A 29 -9.55 12.60 4.09
C ARG A 29 -9.39 11.77 5.35
N ILE A 30 -8.23 11.89 6.00
CA ILE A 30 -7.96 11.22 7.27
C ILE A 30 -8.88 11.76 8.36
N LYS A 31 -9.11 13.10 8.43
CA LYS A 31 -10.02 13.72 9.38
C LYS A 31 -11.46 13.21 9.21
N SER A 32 -11.95 13.14 7.97
CA SER A 32 -13.30 12.63 7.68
C SER A 32 -13.46 11.17 8.13
N ILE A 33 -12.43 10.35 7.91
CA ILE A 33 -12.44 8.95 8.34
C ILE A 33 -12.36 8.84 9.86
N ALA A 34 -11.54 9.67 10.53
CA ALA A 34 -11.42 9.68 11.99
C ALA A 34 -12.77 9.95 12.67
N ASN A 35 -13.53 10.90 12.15
CA ASN A 35 -14.87 11.23 12.66
C ASN A 35 -15.83 10.01 12.61
N ARG A 36 -15.75 9.16 11.58
CA ARG A 36 -16.56 7.93 11.51
C ARG A 36 -16.24 6.93 12.61
N PHE A 37 -15.01 6.92 13.08
CA PHE A 37 -14.55 6.00 14.13
C PHE A 37 -14.57 6.64 15.53
N ASP A 38 -15.21 7.81 15.69
CA ASP A 38 -15.27 8.58 16.93
C ASP A 38 -13.88 8.84 17.55
N LEU A 39 -12.89 9.08 16.67
CA LEU A 39 -11.52 9.43 17.06
C LEU A 39 -11.29 10.92 16.87
N ASP A 40 -10.44 11.52 17.73
CA ASP A 40 -9.97 12.88 17.55
C ASP A 40 -9.17 13.03 16.24
N PRO A 41 -9.66 13.82 15.25
CA PRO A 41 -9.02 13.94 13.95
C PRO A 41 -7.60 14.52 14.00
N GLU A 42 -7.35 15.46 14.91
CA GLU A 42 -6.01 16.05 15.06
C GLU A 42 -5.05 15.07 15.74
N GLY A 43 -5.50 14.36 16.76
CA GLY A 43 -4.74 13.29 17.40
C GLY A 43 -4.37 12.19 16.42
N VAL A 44 -5.32 11.79 15.54
CA VAL A 44 -5.05 10.80 14.48
C VAL A 44 -4.00 11.29 13.50
N LEU A 45 -4.07 12.55 13.04
CA LEU A 45 -3.07 13.13 12.14
C LEU A 45 -1.69 13.24 12.78
N ASN A 46 -1.60 13.65 14.04
CA ASN A 46 -0.34 13.73 14.78
C ASN A 46 0.35 12.38 14.96
N ASN A 47 -0.40 11.29 14.84
CA ASN A 47 0.11 9.92 14.88
C ASN A 47 0.49 9.37 13.49
N ILE A 48 0.44 10.19 12.44
CA ILE A 48 0.86 9.79 11.09
C ILE A 48 2.12 10.58 10.71
N LEU A 49 3.25 9.88 10.62
CA LEU A 49 4.49 10.44 10.10
C LEU A 49 4.50 10.27 8.58
N VAL A 50 4.50 11.39 7.84
CA VAL A 50 4.47 11.39 6.37
C VAL A 50 5.82 11.79 5.81
N GLY A 51 6.40 10.92 4.98
CA GLY A 51 7.58 11.19 4.17
C GLY A 51 7.25 11.19 2.68
N ARG A 52 7.91 12.02 1.87
CA ARG A 52 7.75 12.04 0.41
C ARG A 52 9.00 11.56 -0.29
N ALA A 53 8.84 10.63 -1.24
CA ALA A 53 9.93 10.05 -2.01
C ALA A 53 9.54 9.95 -3.49
N PHE A 54 10.15 10.75 -4.34
CA PHE A 54 9.88 10.76 -5.78
C PHE A 54 10.93 9.99 -6.60
N THR A 55 12.05 9.61 -5.98
CA THR A 55 13.12 8.81 -6.57
C THR A 55 13.40 7.58 -5.71
N VAL A 56 14.04 6.57 -6.28
CA VAL A 56 14.42 5.36 -5.56
C VAL A 56 15.39 5.66 -4.42
N ASP A 57 16.36 6.54 -4.63
CA ASP A 57 17.31 6.94 -3.59
C ASP A 57 16.60 7.64 -2.42
N SER A 58 15.64 8.52 -2.71
CA SER A 58 14.85 9.17 -1.64
C SER A 58 13.97 8.17 -0.89
N LEU A 59 13.42 7.16 -1.56
CA LEU A 59 12.68 6.07 -0.92
C LEU A 59 13.59 5.26 0.02
N ILE A 60 14.77 4.86 -0.43
CA ILE A 60 15.74 4.13 0.40
C ILE A 60 16.15 4.96 1.62
N ASN A 61 16.44 6.24 1.44
CA ASN A 61 16.79 7.15 2.53
C ASN A 61 15.66 7.29 3.55
N LEU A 62 14.40 7.42 3.10
CA LEU A 62 13.25 7.46 4.00
C LEU A 62 13.06 6.14 4.77
N LEU A 63 13.29 4.99 4.16
CA LEU A 63 13.24 3.70 4.87
C LEU A 63 14.30 3.60 5.96
N MET A 64 15.50 4.14 5.74
CA MET A 64 16.53 4.23 6.79
C MET A 64 16.12 5.16 7.93
N GLN A 65 15.53 6.33 7.61
CA GLN A 65 15.00 7.25 8.62
C GLN A 65 13.82 6.64 9.40
N ALA A 66 12.98 5.87 8.73
CA ALA A 66 11.87 5.15 9.32
C ALA A 66 12.31 4.20 10.45
N THR A 67 13.41 3.46 10.24
CA THR A 67 13.96 2.59 11.29
C THR A 67 14.40 3.38 12.51
N GLY A 68 14.99 4.55 12.32
CA GLY A 68 15.35 5.46 13.42
C GLY A 68 14.14 5.94 14.21
N ALA A 69 13.05 6.32 13.53
CA ALA A 69 11.80 6.75 14.18
C ALA A 69 11.13 5.59 14.95
N MET A 70 11.18 4.36 14.43
CA MET A 70 10.59 3.18 15.05
C MET A 70 11.33 2.71 16.32
N ILE A 71 12.57 3.13 16.53
CA ILE A 71 13.31 2.86 17.79
C ILE A 71 12.72 3.67 18.95
N GLY A 72 12.27 4.91 18.68
CA GLY A 72 11.79 5.83 19.71
C GLY A 72 10.29 5.76 19.99
N ASP A 73 9.51 5.23 19.06
CA ASP A 73 8.05 5.23 19.10
C ASP A 73 7.46 3.90 18.62
N GLN A 74 6.28 3.57 19.13
CA GLN A 74 5.55 2.38 18.68
C GLN A 74 4.77 2.68 17.40
N PHE A 75 5.18 2.06 16.31
CA PHE A 75 4.45 2.04 15.05
C PHE A 75 3.70 0.71 14.88
N SER A 76 2.55 0.76 14.21
CA SER A 76 1.73 -0.43 13.88
C SER A 76 1.63 -0.65 12.38
N LEU A 77 1.89 0.37 11.58
CA LEU A 77 1.74 0.30 10.12
C LEU A 77 2.79 1.17 9.41
N LEU A 78 3.41 0.60 8.39
CA LEU A 78 4.20 1.29 7.38
C LEU A 78 3.48 1.18 6.03
N VAL A 79 3.18 2.30 5.40
CA VAL A 79 2.56 2.37 4.07
C VAL A 79 3.56 2.92 3.06
N VAL A 80 3.64 2.32 1.88
CA VAL A 80 4.36 2.87 0.72
C VAL A 80 3.38 2.99 -0.45
N ASP A 81 3.03 4.20 -0.81
CA ASP A 81 2.02 4.51 -1.83
C ASP A 81 2.59 5.44 -2.91
N SER A 82 3.01 4.87 -4.03
CA SER A 82 3.10 3.47 -4.43
C SER A 82 4.57 2.99 -4.48
N ILE A 83 4.79 1.68 -4.38
CA ILE A 83 6.14 1.11 -4.41
C ILE A 83 6.82 1.30 -5.77
N MET A 84 6.07 1.33 -6.86
CA MET A 84 6.62 1.35 -8.22
C MET A 84 6.78 2.75 -8.84
N ALA A 85 6.17 3.79 -8.29
CA ALA A 85 6.27 5.12 -8.87
C ALA A 85 7.71 5.62 -9.01
N PRO A 86 8.58 5.57 -7.98
CA PRO A 86 9.98 5.99 -8.09
C PRO A 86 10.76 5.19 -9.13
N PHE A 87 10.51 3.89 -9.23
CA PHE A 87 11.19 3.02 -10.20
C PHE A 87 10.82 3.30 -11.65
N ARG A 88 9.66 3.90 -11.91
CA ARG A 88 9.27 4.31 -13.27
C ARG A 88 9.92 5.62 -13.68
N VAL A 89 10.29 6.45 -12.71
CA VAL A 89 11.01 7.71 -12.96
C VAL A 89 12.48 7.43 -13.26
N ASP A 90 13.13 6.63 -12.39
CA ASP A 90 14.57 6.44 -12.42
C ASP A 90 15.01 5.42 -13.51
N PHE A 91 14.11 4.47 -13.89
CA PHE A 91 14.41 3.40 -14.85
C PHE A 91 13.44 3.44 -16.03
N SER A 92 13.69 4.32 -16.99
CA SER A 92 12.87 4.47 -18.20
C SER A 92 13.46 3.78 -19.44
N GLY A 93 14.72 3.33 -19.37
CA GLY A 93 15.47 2.72 -20.47
C GLY A 93 15.16 1.23 -20.67
N ARG A 94 15.22 0.77 -21.95
CA ARG A 94 14.94 -0.65 -22.28
C ARG A 94 15.99 -1.63 -21.71
N GLY A 95 17.22 -1.19 -21.43
CA GLY A 95 18.31 -2.01 -20.89
C GLY A 95 18.34 -2.10 -19.37
N GLU A 96 17.56 -1.30 -18.65
CA GLU A 96 17.67 -1.12 -17.19
C GLU A 96 16.80 -2.10 -16.38
N LEU A 97 16.11 -3.03 -17.03
CA LEU A 97 15.18 -3.94 -16.36
C LEU A 97 15.85 -4.79 -15.27
N ALA A 98 17.03 -5.32 -15.53
CA ALA A 98 17.72 -6.17 -14.57
C ALA A 98 18.14 -5.39 -13.32
N GLU A 99 18.72 -4.21 -13.50
CA GLU A 99 19.11 -3.32 -12.42
C GLU A 99 17.89 -2.89 -11.59
N ARG A 100 16.84 -2.44 -12.26
CA ARG A 100 15.57 -2.08 -11.61
C ARG A 100 15.05 -3.23 -10.73
N GLN A 101 15.06 -4.47 -11.24
CA GLN A 101 14.57 -5.63 -10.48
C GLN A 101 15.47 -5.94 -9.28
N GLN A 102 16.79 -5.78 -9.39
CA GLN A 102 17.71 -5.98 -8.27
C GLN A 102 17.47 -4.96 -7.16
N ILE A 103 17.34 -3.67 -7.52
CA ILE A 103 17.10 -2.62 -6.53
C ILE A 103 15.72 -2.77 -5.89
N LEU A 104 14.69 -3.09 -6.70
CA LEU A 104 13.35 -3.37 -6.19
C LEU A 104 13.33 -4.52 -5.19
N ASN A 105 14.03 -5.62 -5.49
CA ASN A 105 14.16 -6.74 -4.57
C ASN A 105 14.85 -6.33 -3.26
N ARG A 106 15.87 -5.49 -3.33
CA ARG A 106 16.56 -4.95 -2.13
C ARG A 106 15.61 -4.09 -1.28
N VAL A 107 14.81 -3.23 -1.89
CA VAL A 107 13.83 -2.39 -1.19
C VAL A 107 12.76 -3.26 -0.52
N LEU A 108 12.20 -4.24 -1.23
CA LEU A 108 11.19 -5.14 -0.68
C LEU A 108 11.73 -6.00 0.47
N SER A 109 12.95 -6.53 0.33
CA SER A 109 13.62 -7.25 1.42
C SER A 109 13.91 -6.35 2.62
N GLY A 110 14.20 -5.07 2.39
CA GLY A 110 14.32 -4.05 3.44
C GLY A 110 13.02 -3.85 4.20
N LEU A 111 11.89 -3.73 3.48
CA LEU A 111 10.55 -3.62 4.07
C LEU A 111 10.17 -4.85 4.92
N GLN A 112 10.47 -6.06 4.44
CA GLN A 112 10.25 -7.29 5.21
C GLN A 112 11.07 -7.30 6.52
N LYS A 113 12.35 -6.91 6.46
CA LYS A 113 13.20 -6.80 7.66
C LYS A 113 12.67 -5.77 8.66
N ILE A 114 12.19 -4.61 8.19
CA ILE A 114 11.55 -3.61 9.05
C ILE A 114 10.30 -4.20 9.72
N SER A 115 9.46 -4.90 8.95
CA SER A 115 8.27 -5.56 9.47
C SER A 115 8.59 -6.53 10.60
N GLU A 116 9.58 -7.39 10.41
CA GLU A 116 10.01 -8.39 11.40
C GLU A 116 10.67 -7.75 12.62
N GLN A 117 11.58 -6.80 12.40
CA GLN A 117 12.37 -6.17 13.46
C GLN A 117 11.52 -5.33 14.40
N PHE A 118 10.55 -4.60 13.88
CA PHE A 118 9.71 -3.66 14.65
C PHE A 118 8.30 -4.17 14.89
N ASN A 119 7.97 -5.39 14.43
CA ASN A 119 6.62 -5.96 14.50
C ASN A 119 5.55 -4.99 13.96
N VAL A 120 5.83 -4.42 12.78
CA VAL A 120 4.99 -3.46 12.08
C VAL A 120 4.40 -4.10 10.82
N ALA A 121 3.11 -3.91 10.58
CA ALA A 121 2.50 -4.31 9.32
C ALA A 121 3.01 -3.44 8.18
N VAL A 122 3.35 -4.03 7.03
CA VAL A 122 3.73 -3.30 5.83
C VAL A 122 2.64 -3.41 4.79
N PHE A 123 2.18 -2.27 4.31
CA PHE A 123 1.18 -2.15 3.25
C PHE A 123 1.78 -1.39 2.07
N ILE A 124 1.82 -2.01 0.90
CA ILE A 124 2.28 -1.37 -0.33
C ILE A 124 1.15 -1.30 -1.34
N THR A 125 1.04 -0.19 -2.05
CA THR A 125 0.22 -0.10 -3.25
C THR A 125 1.08 -0.32 -4.48
N ASN A 126 0.47 -0.89 -5.52
CA ASN A 126 1.10 -1.14 -6.80
C ASN A 126 0.19 -0.70 -7.94
N GLN A 127 0.78 -0.40 -9.07
CA GLN A 127 0.09 -0.01 -10.29
C GLN A 127 -0.15 -1.24 -11.19
N VAL A 128 -1.12 -1.12 -12.09
CA VAL A 128 -1.37 -2.10 -13.15
C VAL A 128 -1.09 -1.46 -14.51
N THR A 129 -0.64 -2.26 -15.46
CA THR A 129 -0.50 -1.86 -16.86
C THR A 129 -1.44 -2.66 -17.74
N ALA A 130 -1.94 -2.05 -18.83
CA ALA A 130 -2.58 -2.81 -19.89
C ALA A 130 -1.56 -3.77 -20.51
N ASP A 131 -1.97 -4.99 -20.80
CA ASP A 131 -1.17 -5.95 -21.57
C ASP A 131 -1.52 -5.82 -23.06
N PRO A 132 -0.71 -5.11 -23.88
CA PRO A 132 -1.00 -4.94 -25.29
C PRO A 132 -0.80 -6.22 -26.12
N GLY A 133 -0.24 -7.27 -25.52
CA GLY A 133 0.02 -8.57 -26.15
C GLY A 133 -1.02 -9.66 -25.87
N GLY A 134 -2.06 -9.36 -25.10
CA GLY A 134 -3.21 -10.25 -24.90
C GLY A 134 -4.01 -10.36 -26.19
N GLY A 135 -3.66 -11.33 -27.06
CA GLY A 135 -4.48 -11.66 -28.21
C GLY A 135 -5.92 -11.94 -27.80
N MET A 136 -6.87 -11.90 -28.75
CA MET A 136 -8.34 -12.03 -28.66
C MET A 136 -8.86 -13.24 -27.84
N THR A 137 -8.26 -13.56 -26.73
CA THR A 137 -8.83 -14.45 -25.74
C THR A 137 -9.68 -13.59 -24.80
N TYR A 138 -10.91 -13.98 -24.57
CA TYR A 138 -11.88 -13.41 -23.64
C TYR A 138 -11.40 -13.45 -22.17
N ALA A 139 -10.17 -13.04 -21.90
CA ALA A 139 -9.63 -12.93 -20.55
C ALA A 139 -10.25 -11.72 -19.87
N VAL A 140 -10.94 -11.97 -18.80
CA VAL A 140 -11.80 -11.04 -18.04
C VAL A 140 -11.04 -9.84 -17.46
N ASP A 141 -9.71 -9.81 -17.47
CA ASP A 141 -8.94 -8.64 -17.06
C ASP A 141 -7.53 -8.61 -17.72
N PRO A 142 -7.32 -7.73 -18.73
CA PRO A 142 -6.04 -7.62 -19.44
C PRO A 142 -4.98 -6.81 -18.66
N LYS A 143 -5.23 -6.50 -17.37
CA LYS A 143 -4.35 -5.67 -16.55
C LYS A 143 -3.39 -6.54 -15.75
N LYS A 144 -2.09 -6.35 -15.95
CA LYS A 144 -1.04 -7.01 -15.16
C LYS A 144 -0.45 -6.07 -14.11
N PRO A 145 -0.18 -6.55 -12.88
CA PRO A 145 0.55 -5.77 -11.90
C PRO A 145 1.97 -5.47 -12.37
N VAL A 146 2.43 -4.25 -12.15
CA VAL A 146 3.81 -3.83 -12.44
C VAL A 146 4.76 -4.46 -11.43
N GLY A 147 6.04 -4.68 -11.81
CA GLY A 147 7.07 -5.21 -10.92
C GLY A 147 7.34 -6.72 -11.06
N GLY A 148 6.45 -7.44 -11.75
CA GLY A 148 6.67 -8.86 -12.09
C GLY A 148 6.79 -9.77 -10.88
N ASN A 149 7.56 -10.85 -11.03
CA ASN A 149 7.71 -11.88 -10.00
C ASN A 149 8.35 -11.39 -8.70
N VAL A 150 9.18 -10.35 -8.74
CA VAL A 150 9.85 -9.82 -7.55
C VAL A 150 8.83 -9.33 -6.51
N ILE A 151 7.85 -8.53 -6.93
CA ILE A 151 6.77 -8.08 -6.02
C ILE A 151 5.88 -9.27 -5.64
N ALA A 152 5.57 -10.14 -6.59
CA ALA A 152 4.72 -11.29 -6.34
C ALA A 152 5.26 -12.20 -5.22
N HIS A 153 6.56 -12.46 -5.21
CA HIS A 153 7.20 -13.30 -4.19
C HIS A 153 7.44 -12.57 -2.86
N ALA A 154 7.63 -11.25 -2.90
CA ALA A 154 7.83 -10.47 -1.68
C ALA A 154 6.52 -10.16 -0.91
N SER A 155 5.38 -10.28 -1.56
CA SER A 155 4.08 -9.95 -0.97
C SER A 155 3.41 -11.20 -0.41
N THR A 156 3.07 -11.19 0.88
CA THR A 156 2.40 -12.33 1.56
C THR A 156 0.94 -12.44 1.11
N THR A 157 0.22 -11.32 1.10
CA THR A 157 -1.18 -11.27 0.64
C THR A 157 -1.31 -10.19 -0.42
N ARG A 158 -1.95 -10.52 -1.53
CA ARG A 158 -2.18 -9.60 -2.63
C ARG A 158 -3.67 -9.41 -2.87
N LEU A 159 -4.09 -8.15 -2.91
CA LEU A 159 -5.45 -7.75 -3.22
C LEU A 159 -5.49 -7.10 -4.60
N PHE A 160 -6.50 -7.41 -5.37
CA PHE A 160 -6.78 -6.77 -6.65
C PHE A 160 -8.04 -5.93 -6.52
N LEU A 161 -7.91 -4.61 -6.77
CA LEU A 161 -8.99 -3.66 -6.68
C LEU A 161 -9.43 -3.26 -8.09
N ARG A 162 -10.73 -3.31 -8.36
CA ARG A 162 -11.31 -2.89 -9.64
C ARG A 162 -12.60 -2.11 -9.46
N LYS A 163 -12.96 -1.34 -10.47
CA LYS A 163 -14.25 -0.66 -10.51
C LYS A 163 -15.36 -1.72 -10.72
N GLY A 164 -16.40 -1.64 -9.93
CA GLY A 164 -17.65 -2.41 -10.07
C GLY A 164 -18.71 -1.66 -10.86
N LYS A 165 -19.97 -1.99 -10.64
CA LYS A 165 -21.11 -1.31 -11.23
C LYS A 165 -21.42 -0.02 -10.46
N GLY A 166 -21.64 1.10 -11.15
CA GLY A 166 -21.93 2.39 -10.51
C GLY A 166 -20.82 2.83 -9.57
N GLU A 167 -21.16 3.13 -8.32
CA GLU A 167 -20.22 3.55 -7.27
C GLU A 167 -19.54 2.38 -6.54
N GLN A 168 -19.97 1.16 -6.83
CA GLN A 168 -19.37 -0.04 -6.21
C GLN A 168 -17.96 -0.27 -6.70
N ARG A 169 -17.17 -0.91 -5.85
CA ARG A 169 -15.80 -1.39 -6.10
C ARG A 169 -15.74 -2.87 -5.72
N VAL A 170 -14.85 -3.58 -6.35
CA VAL A 170 -14.57 -5.00 -6.06
C VAL A 170 -13.17 -5.12 -5.51
N CYS A 171 -13.06 -5.81 -4.39
CA CYS A 171 -11.78 -6.26 -3.83
C CYS A 171 -11.72 -7.78 -3.96
N LYS A 172 -10.72 -8.28 -4.69
CA LYS A 172 -10.46 -9.71 -4.87
C LYS A 172 -9.20 -10.11 -4.13
N ILE A 173 -9.24 -11.21 -3.38
CA ILE A 173 -8.02 -11.89 -2.92
C ILE A 173 -7.36 -12.50 -4.16
N TYR A 174 -6.23 -11.91 -4.56
CA TYR A 174 -5.48 -12.35 -5.74
C TYR A 174 -4.52 -13.48 -5.42
N ASP A 175 -3.93 -13.43 -4.22
CA ASP A 175 -3.01 -14.44 -3.70
C ASP A 175 -2.90 -14.29 -2.17
N SER A 176 -2.95 -15.40 -1.45
CA SER A 176 -2.76 -15.42 0.00
C SER A 176 -2.44 -16.85 0.46
N PRO A 177 -1.51 -17.03 1.42
CA PRO A 177 -1.24 -18.34 1.98
C PRO A 177 -2.31 -18.83 2.96
N THR A 178 -3.17 -17.94 3.46
CA THR A 178 -4.12 -18.22 4.56
C THR A 178 -5.57 -17.92 4.23
N ILE A 179 -5.84 -17.15 3.18
CA ILE A 179 -7.20 -16.74 2.79
C ILE A 179 -7.49 -17.30 1.42
N ALA A 180 -8.61 -18.02 1.29
CA ALA A 180 -9.05 -18.57 0.01
C ALA A 180 -9.36 -17.47 -1.01
N GLU A 181 -9.19 -17.75 -2.29
CA GLU A 181 -9.56 -16.84 -3.37
C GLU A 181 -11.05 -16.51 -3.28
N SER A 182 -11.35 -15.24 -3.12
CA SER A 182 -12.71 -14.71 -2.96
C SER A 182 -12.75 -13.24 -3.34
N GLU A 183 -13.93 -12.70 -3.54
CA GLU A 183 -14.10 -11.27 -3.77
C GLU A 183 -15.26 -10.71 -2.96
N CYS A 184 -15.18 -9.43 -2.63
CA CYS A 184 -16.25 -8.68 -1.98
C CYS A 184 -16.51 -7.35 -2.67
N LEU A 185 -17.72 -6.85 -2.51
CA LEU A 185 -18.12 -5.52 -2.97
C LEU A 185 -17.94 -4.53 -1.82
N TYR A 186 -17.49 -3.33 -2.15
CA TYR A 186 -17.37 -2.21 -1.22
C TYR A 186 -17.63 -0.90 -1.94
N GLN A 187 -17.84 0.16 -1.21
CA GLN A 187 -17.94 1.52 -1.73
C GLN A 187 -17.03 2.50 -1.02
N LEU A 188 -16.72 3.61 -1.69
CA LEU A 188 -16.01 4.73 -1.12
C LEU A 188 -17.00 5.78 -0.66
N THR A 189 -16.97 6.10 0.63
CA THR A 189 -17.80 7.12 1.27
C THR A 189 -16.94 8.23 1.84
N ASP A 190 -17.51 9.30 2.33
CA ASP A 190 -16.76 10.35 3.03
C ASP A 190 -16.08 9.83 4.29
N GLY A 191 -16.66 8.84 4.96
CA GLY A 191 -16.06 8.16 6.10
C GLY A 191 -15.09 7.03 5.73
N GLY A 192 -14.67 6.89 4.49
CA GLY A 192 -13.72 5.86 4.03
C GLY A 192 -14.38 4.70 3.28
N ILE A 193 -13.84 3.51 3.47
CA ILE A 193 -14.38 2.28 2.89
C ILE A 193 -15.60 1.83 3.70
N GLY A 194 -16.68 1.53 3.03
CA GLY A 194 -17.93 1.00 3.60
C GLY A 194 -18.44 -0.18 2.80
N ASP A 195 -19.45 -0.86 3.35
CA ASP A 195 -20.15 -1.92 2.63
C ASP A 195 -20.87 -1.36 1.41
N ALA A 196 -20.92 -2.13 0.34
CA ALA A 196 -21.66 -1.74 -0.84
C ALA A 196 -23.18 -1.74 -0.50
N ILE A 197 -23.85 -0.67 -0.87
CA ILE A 197 -25.30 -0.59 -0.80
C ILE A 197 -25.84 -0.99 -2.17
N ASP A 198 -26.82 -1.91 -2.19
CA ASP A 198 -27.52 -2.38 -3.41
C ASP A 198 -28.40 -1.30 -4.04
#